data_d17856e63810e248a026951ac213df28
#
_entry.id   d17856e63810e248a026951ac213df28
#
_cell.length_a   1.000
_cell.length_b   1.000
_cell.length_c   1.000
_cell.angle_alpha   90.00
_cell.angle_beta   90.00
_cell.angle_gamma   90.00
#
_symmetry.space_group_name_H-M   'P 1'
#
loop_
_entity.id
_entity.type
_entity.pdbx_description
1 polymer ?
#
loop_
_entity_poly.entity_id
_entity_poly.type
_entity_poly.pdbx_seq_one_letter_code
_entity_poly.pdbx_strand_id
1 'polypeptide(L)'
;MINLAKFNLLEKSCLSCTKCSLSKERINVVFGRGNPKAKILIIGEGPGQQEDEQGLAFVGRAGKMLDKSFLSVGIDTNTDCYISNIVKCRPPKNRKPKNNEVENCITWLSDQIELIKPKIIVLAGSTAVQSYLNINQPISKIRGKWIKKDGIKYMPIFHPSYLLRNPSDERGKPKWLTRQDLKKVKKELKSV
;
A
#
# COMPACT_ATOMS: atom_id res chain seq x y z
N MET A 1 18.64 8.60 -8.17
CA MET A 1 17.97 9.37 -7.07
C MET A 1 16.61 9.84 -7.57
N ILE A 2 15.57 9.89 -6.70
CA ILE A 2 14.24 10.41 -7.08
C ILE A 2 14.33 11.90 -7.44
N ASN A 3 13.59 12.30 -8.47
CA ASN A 3 13.38 13.71 -8.77
C ASN A 3 12.17 14.23 -7.95
N LEU A 4 12.45 14.86 -6.81
CA LEU A 4 11.41 15.37 -5.91
C LEU A 4 10.54 16.44 -6.56
N ALA A 5 11.08 17.28 -7.46
CA ALA A 5 10.27 18.28 -8.14
C ALA A 5 9.21 17.63 -9.03
N LYS A 6 9.57 16.58 -9.78
CA LYS A 6 8.60 15.79 -10.57
C LYS A 6 7.59 15.07 -9.69
N PHE A 7 8.03 14.54 -8.53
CA PHE A 7 7.14 13.87 -7.60
C PHE A 7 6.09 14.81 -7.01
N ASN A 8 6.50 16.01 -6.61
CA ASN A 8 5.60 17.04 -6.09
C ASN A 8 4.62 17.54 -7.18
N LEU A 9 5.09 17.64 -8.44
CA LEU A 9 4.22 17.98 -9.56
C LEU A 9 3.17 16.89 -9.83
N LEU A 10 3.57 15.61 -9.75
CA LEU A 10 2.65 14.48 -9.87
C LEU A 10 1.59 14.51 -8.75
N GLU A 11 2.01 14.77 -7.51
CA GLU A 11 1.10 14.91 -6.37
C GLU A 11 0.08 16.03 -6.63
N LYS A 12 0.56 17.23 -6.96
CA LYS A 12 -0.30 18.38 -7.26
C LYS A 12 -1.33 18.05 -8.36
N SER A 13 -0.89 17.38 -9.41
CA SER A 13 -1.79 16.97 -10.50
C SER A 13 -2.80 15.90 -10.04
N CYS A 14 -2.39 14.96 -9.18
CA CYS A 14 -3.28 13.94 -8.64
C CYS A 14 -4.34 14.53 -7.71
N LEU A 15 -4.01 15.55 -6.92
CA LEU A 15 -4.95 16.20 -5.99
C LEU A 15 -6.17 16.83 -6.70
N SER A 16 -6.03 17.24 -7.96
CA SER A 16 -7.12 17.77 -8.78
C SER A 16 -7.82 16.71 -9.65
N CYS A 17 -7.52 15.41 -9.49
CA CYS A 17 -8.02 14.34 -10.36
C CYS A 17 -9.54 14.18 -10.29
N THR A 18 -10.20 14.10 -11.46
CA THR A 18 -11.64 13.85 -11.62
C THR A 18 -11.94 12.67 -12.55
N LYS A 19 -10.97 11.77 -12.80
CA LYS A 19 -11.04 10.71 -13.82
C LYS A 19 -12.12 9.64 -13.58
N CYS A 20 -12.67 9.52 -12.37
CA CYS A 20 -13.69 8.51 -12.06
C CYS A 20 -14.73 9.02 -11.05
N SER A 21 -15.81 8.25 -10.86
CA SER A 21 -16.93 8.59 -9.98
C SER A 21 -16.55 8.84 -8.51
N LEU A 22 -15.44 8.26 -8.04
CA LEU A 22 -14.98 8.47 -6.66
C LEU A 22 -14.63 9.93 -6.36
N SER A 23 -14.38 10.75 -7.38
CA SER A 23 -14.11 12.17 -7.20
C SER A 23 -15.30 12.97 -6.69
N LYS A 24 -16.53 12.45 -6.82
CA LYS A 24 -17.76 13.16 -6.45
C LYS A 24 -18.08 13.11 -4.96
N GLU A 25 -17.61 12.08 -4.27
CA GLU A 25 -17.98 11.80 -2.87
C GLU A 25 -16.79 11.87 -1.88
N ARG A 26 -15.56 11.96 -2.39
CA ARG A 26 -14.38 12.11 -1.53
C ARG A 26 -14.34 13.49 -0.86
N ILE A 27 -13.74 13.56 0.32
CA ILE A 27 -13.32 14.80 0.96
C ILE A 27 -11.96 15.20 0.38
N ASN A 28 -11.00 14.27 0.41
CA ASN A 28 -9.65 14.49 -0.09
C ASN A 28 -9.19 13.39 -1.07
N VAL A 29 -8.27 13.76 -1.96
CA VAL A 29 -7.41 12.78 -2.62
C VAL A 29 -6.33 12.35 -1.65
N VAL A 30 -6.13 11.05 -1.48
CA VAL A 30 -5.09 10.47 -0.63
C VAL A 30 -3.95 10.00 -1.54
N PHE A 31 -2.98 10.87 -1.79
CA PHE A 31 -1.86 10.56 -2.69
C PHE A 31 -0.92 9.52 -2.07
N GLY A 32 -0.58 9.70 -0.80
CA GLY A 32 0.27 8.77 -0.04
C GLY A 32 0.79 9.40 1.25
N ARG A 33 1.78 8.75 1.89
CA ARG A 33 2.58 9.30 3.01
C ARG A 33 3.91 8.59 3.15
N GLY A 34 4.83 9.19 3.90
CA GLY A 34 6.14 8.63 4.21
C GLY A 34 7.25 9.22 3.36
N ASN A 35 8.34 8.50 3.21
CA ASN A 35 9.55 8.95 2.55
C ASN A 35 9.56 8.55 1.06
N PRO A 36 9.43 9.48 0.10
CA PRO A 36 9.47 9.14 -1.33
C PRO A 36 10.85 8.66 -1.82
N LYS A 37 11.91 8.78 -0.98
CA LYS A 37 13.24 8.22 -1.28
C LYS A 37 13.42 6.80 -0.75
N ALA A 38 12.41 6.23 -0.09
CA ALA A 38 12.51 4.91 0.52
C ALA A 38 12.65 3.80 -0.52
N LYS A 39 13.35 2.73 -0.14
CA LYS A 39 13.49 1.51 -0.96
C LYS A 39 12.25 0.61 -0.88
N ILE A 40 11.36 0.84 0.09
CA ILE A 40 10.13 0.09 0.29
C ILE A 40 8.94 0.96 -0.08
N LEU A 41 8.08 0.45 -0.96
CA LEU A 41 6.75 1.00 -1.22
C LEU A 41 5.71 0.03 -0.68
N ILE A 42 4.74 0.53 0.10
CA ILE A 42 3.60 -0.26 0.59
C ILE A 42 2.36 0.17 -0.19
N ILE A 43 1.63 -0.80 -0.73
CA ILE A 43 0.43 -0.54 -1.53
C ILE A 43 -0.76 -1.24 -0.88
N GLY A 44 -1.78 -0.46 -0.52
CA GLY A 44 -3.08 -0.96 -0.05
C GLY A 44 -4.16 -0.87 -1.12
N GLU A 45 -5.41 -1.09 -0.71
CA GLU A 45 -6.58 -1.09 -1.59
C GLU A 45 -7.03 0.34 -1.92
N GLY A 46 -7.37 1.12 -0.92
CA GLY A 46 -7.91 2.48 -1.05
C GLY A 46 -8.08 3.15 0.30
N PRO A 47 -8.37 4.48 0.33
CA PRO A 47 -8.59 5.22 1.56
C PRO A 47 -9.84 4.75 2.30
N GLY A 48 -9.76 4.70 3.63
CA GLY A 48 -10.89 4.65 4.53
C GLY A 48 -11.36 6.06 4.93
N GLN A 49 -12.25 6.12 5.91
CA GLN A 49 -12.83 7.40 6.36
C GLN A 49 -11.78 8.36 6.92
N GLN A 50 -10.92 7.90 7.82
CA GLN A 50 -9.91 8.77 8.44
C GLN A 50 -8.84 9.22 7.43
N GLU A 51 -8.52 8.38 6.47
CA GLU A 51 -7.63 8.73 5.37
C GLU A 51 -8.24 9.81 4.47
N ASP A 52 -9.53 9.69 4.15
CA ASP A 52 -10.27 10.66 3.35
C ASP A 52 -10.40 12.02 4.06
N GLU A 53 -10.64 12.02 5.38
CA GLU A 53 -10.72 13.22 6.22
C GLU A 53 -9.36 13.93 6.33
N GLN A 54 -8.24 13.19 6.42
CA GLN A 54 -6.89 13.73 6.65
C GLN A 54 -6.05 13.91 5.40
N GLY A 55 -6.44 13.32 4.27
CA GLY A 55 -5.66 13.35 3.02
C GLY A 55 -4.39 12.48 3.05
N LEU A 56 -4.22 11.61 4.05
CA LEU A 56 -3.02 10.80 4.25
C LEU A 56 -3.33 9.30 4.24
N ALA A 57 -2.45 8.51 3.62
CA ALA A 57 -2.63 7.06 3.51
C ALA A 57 -2.40 6.35 4.85
N PHE A 58 -3.24 5.36 5.19
CA PHE A 58 -3.06 4.48 6.36
C PHE A 58 -2.87 5.21 7.69
N VAL A 59 -3.74 6.16 8.01
CA VAL A 59 -3.76 6.88 9.31
C VAL A 59 -4.81 6.34 10.28
N GLY A 60 -5.81 5.61 9.78
CA GLY A 60 -6.85 4.99 10.57
C GLY A 60 -6.39 3.74 11.34
N ARG A 61 -7.36 3.01 11.91
CA ARG A 61 -7.08 1.79 12.70
C ARG A 61 -6.23 0.75 11.95
N ALA A 62 -6.51 0.54 10.66
CA ALA A 62 -5.73 -0.36 9.82
C ALA A 62 -4.30 0.16 9.61
N GLY A 63 -4.14 1.46 9.42
CA GLY A 63 -2.84 2.11 9.31
C GLY A 63 -1.99 1.97 10.56
N LYS A 64 -2.57 2.23 11.74
CA LYS A 64 -1.88 2.02 13.04
C LYS A 64 -1.45 0.56 13.23
N MET A 65 -2.26 -0.40 12.76
CA MET A 65 -1.88 -1.81 12.77
C MET A 65 -0.74 -2.11 11.79
N LEU A 66 -0.73 -1.48 10.60
CA LEU A 66 0.36 -1.57 9.64
C LEU A 66 1.67 -1.08 10.27
N ASP A 67 1.66 0.14 10.83
CA ASP A 67 2.82 0.78 11.44
C ASP A 67 3.38 -0.10 12.59
N LYS A 68 2.50 -0.58 13.48
CA LYS A 68 2.88 -1.51 14.56
C LYS A 68 3.51 -2.79 14.02
N SER A 69 2.97 -3.36 12.94
CA SER A 69 3.49 -4.60 12.35
C SER A 69 4.90 -4.39 11.76
N PHE A 70 5.13 -3.30 11.05
CA PHE A 70 6.44 -2.97 10.49
C PHE A 70 7.46 -2.63 11.58
N LEU A 71 7.05 -1.83 12.58
CA LEU A 71 7.92 -1.48 13.71
C LEU A 71 8.36 -2.73 14.50
N SER A 72 7.50 -3.77 14.59
CA SER A 72 7.84 -5.03 15.27
C SER A 72 9.02 -5.79 14.66
N VAL A 73 9.44 -5.42 13.45
CA VAL A 73 10.62 -5.95 12.77
C VAL A 73 11.70 -4.88 12.54
N GLY A 74 11.57 -3.72 13.17
CA GLY A 74 12.52 -2.61 13.10
C GLY A 74 12.50 -1.87 11.76
N ILE A 75 11.33 -1.70 11.15
CA ILE A 75 11.09 -0.83 9.98
C ILE A 75 10.13 0.27 10.43
N ASP A 76 10.55 1.53 10.34
CA ASP A 76 9.68 2.68 10.55
C ASP A 76 8.99 3.05 9.21
N THR A 77 7.68 3.00 9.18
CA THR A 77 6.90 3.26 7.96
C THR A 77 6.99 4.71 7.49
N ASN A 78 7.34 5.65 8.36
CA ASN A 78 7.44 7.07 8.00
C ASN A 78 8.79 7.41 7.34
N THR A 79 9.86 6.75 7.76
CA THR A 79 11.22 7.01 7.27
C THR A 79 11.71 5.98 6.26
N ASP A 80 11.39 4.69 6.48
CA ASP A 80 11.90 3.58 5.69
C ASP A 80 10.97 3.19 4.53
N CYS A 81 9.75 3.72 4.50
CA CYS A 81 8.73 3.38 3.50
C CYS A 81 8.08 4.62 2.87
N TYR A 82 7.56 4.45 1.66
CA TYR A 82 6.47 5.26 1.13
C TYR A 82 5.21 4.40 1.09
N ILE A 83 4.04 4.97 1.41
CA ILE A 83 2.78 4.24 1.49
C ILE A 83 1.76 4.87 0.56
N SER A 84 1.11 4.06 -0.25
CA SER A 84 0.08 4.48 -1.17
C SER A 84 -1.02 3.41 -1.30
N ASN A 85 -1.98 3.63 -2.18
CA ASN A 85 -3.09 2.72 -2.46
C ASN A 85 -3.30 2.54 -3.96
N ILE A 86 -4.01 1.48 -4.35
CA ILE A 86 -4.48 1.25 -5.72
C ILE A 86 -5.35 2.43 -6.19
N VAL A 87 -6.36 2.82 -5.38
CA VAL A 87 -7.17 4.01 -5.65
C VAL A 87 -6.85 5.12 -4.66
N LYS A 88 -6.90 6.38 -5.14
CA LYS A 88 -6.53 7.56 -4.35
C LYS A 88 -7.73 8.25 -3.68
N CYS A 89 -8.93 7.80 -3.95
CA CYS A 89 -10.16 8.34 -3.41
C CYS A 89 -10.92 7.24 -2.68
N ARG A 90 -11.61 7.60 -1.58
CA ARG A 90 -12.40 6.69 -0.77
C ARG A 90 -13.60 6.17 -1.54
N PRO A 91 -13.79 4.84 -1.68
CA PRO A 91 -15.03 4.29 -2.21
C PRO A 91 -16.18 4.45 -1.20
N PRO A 92 -17.42 4.71 -1.65
CA PRO A 92 -18.58 4.83 -0.78
C PRO A 92 -18.72 3.67 0.21
N LYS A 93 -18.95 3.97 1.50
CA LYS A 93 -19.05 2.98 2.57
C LYS A 93 -17.87 2.01 2.69
N ASN A 94 -16.69 2.42 2.21
CA ASN A 94 -15.45 1.62 2.18
C ASN A 94 -15.62 0.28 1.42
N ARG A 95 -16.46 0.23 0.38
CA ARG A 95 -16.57 -0.94 -0.49
C ARG A 95 -15.27 -1.17 -1.29
N LYS A 96 -15.09 -2.37 -1.81
CA LYS A 96 -14.02 -2.64 -2.75
C LYS A 96 -14.15 -1.71 -3.98
N PRO A 97 -13.05 -1.14 -4.50
CA PRO A 97 -13.06 -0.37 -5.74
C PRO A 97 -13.59 -1.21 -6.91
N LYS A 98 -14.35 -0.60 -7.82
CA LYS A 98 -14.79 -1.21 -9.07
C LYS A 98 -13.62 -1.25 -10.06
N ASN A 99 -13.67 -2.15 -11.05
CA ASN A 99 -12.59 -2.29 -12.04
C ASN A 99 -12.31 -0.97 -12.77
N ASN A 100 -13.34 -0.27 -13.23
CA ASN A 100 -13.19 1.01 -13.91
C ASN A 100 -12.58 2.11 -13.00
N GLU A 101 -12.83 2.06 -11.68
CA GLU A 101 -12.21 2.99 -10.74
C GLU A 101 -10.72 2.68 -10.56
N VAL A 102 -10.35 1.40 -10.56
CA VAL A 102 -8.96 0.95 -10.55
C VAL A 102 -8.25 1.36 -11.84
N GLU A 103 -8.82 1.06 -13.00
CA GLU A 103 -8.26 1.36 -14.32
C GLU A 103 -7.97 2.87 -14.50
N ASN A 104 -8.91 3.72 -14.08
CA ASN A 104 -8.74 5.17 -14.14
C ASN A 104 -7.70 5.72 -13.12
N CYS A 105 -7.45 4.98 -12.02
CA CYS A 105 -6.59 5.46 -10.94
C CYS A 105 -5.18 4.88 -10.96
N ILE A 106 -4.99 3.70 -11.56
CA ILE A 106 -3.73 2.94 -11.51
C ILE A 106 -2.55 3.69 -12.13
N THR A 107 -2.81 4.59 -13.08
CA THR A 107 -1.78 5.42 -13.71
C THR A 107 -1.03 6.26 -12.68
N TRP A 108 -1.73 6.85 -11.70
CA TRP A 108 -1.09 7.60 -10.61
C TRP A 108 -0.13 6.76 -9.77
N LEU A 109 -0.50 5.50 -9.52
CA LEU A 109 0.36 4.57 -8.80
C LEU A 109 1.57 4.16 -9.65
N SER A 110 1.38 3.92 -10.94
CA SER A 110 2.47 3.58 -11.86
C SER A 110 3.50 4.71 -11.94
N ASP A 111 3.04 5.95 -12.06
CA ASP A 111 3.89 7.14 -12.09
C ASP A 111 4.65 7.31 -10.74
N GLN A 112 3.98 7.05 -9.61
CA GLN A 112 4.65 7.02 -8.29
C GLN A 112 5.77 5.99 -8.25
N ILE A 113 5.53 4.76 -8.74
CA ILE A 113 6.52 3.69 -8.76
C ILE A 113 7.70 4.04 -9.66
N GLU A 114 7.43 4.63 -10.84
CA GLU A 114 8.47 5.07 -11.78
C GLU A 114 9.38 6.14 -11.15
N LEU A 115 8.81 7.08 -10.40
CA LEU A 115 9.58 8.15 -9.76
C LEU A 115 10.32 7.68 -8.51
N ILE A 116 9.67 6.88 -7.64
CA ILE A 116 10.23 6.35 -6.39
C ILE A 116 11.31 5.31 -6.70
N LYS A 117 11.11 4.46 -7.70
CA LYS A 117 12.00 3.32 -8.07
C LYS A 117 12.28 2.40 -6.88
N PRO A 118 11.23 1.91 -6.21
CA PRO A 118 11.40 1.07 -5.03
C PRO A 118 12.10 -0.25 -5.42
N LYS A 119 12.86 -0.82 -4.47
CA LYS A 119 13.45 -2.17 -4.63
C LYS A 119 12.50 -3.26 -4.17
N ILE A 120 11.64 -2.91 -3.22
CA ILE A 120 10.67 -3.82 -2.62
C ILE A 120 9.29 -3.14 -2.64
N ILE A 121 8.28 -3.88 -3.08
CA ILE A 121 6.87 -3.46 -2.96
C ILE A 121 6.16 -4.46 -2.06
N VAL A 122 5.56 -3.98 -0.97
CA VAL A 122 4.71 -4.78 -0.10
C VAL A 122 3.25 -4.54 -0.48
N LEU A 123 2.55 -5.61 -0.88
CA LEU A 123 1.15 -5.57 -1.30
C LEU A 123 0.25 -6.01 -0.13
N ALA A 124 -0.47 -5.06 0.45
CA ALA A 124 -1.32 -5.29 1.61
C ALA A 124 -2.74 -5.72 1.19
N GLY A 125 -2.98 -7.03 1.20
CA GLY A 125 -4.29 -7.64 0.90
C GLY A 125 -4.47 -8.10 -0.54
N SER A 126 -5.52 -8.88 -0.75
CA SER A 126 -5.83 -9.51 -2.06
C SER A 126 -6.11 -8.49 -3.17
N THR A 127 -6.82 -7.40 -2.85
CA THR A 127 -7.14 -6.36 -3.84
C THR A 127 -5.88 -5.71 -4.40
N ALA A 128 -4.90 -5.38 -3.55
CA ALA A 128 -3.64 -4.81 -4.00
C ALA A 128 -2.88 -5.78 -4.93
N VAL A 129 -2.84 -7.07 -4.58
CA VAL A 129 -2.21 -8.11 -5.41
C VAL A 129 -2.94 -8.28 -6.74
N GLN A 130 -4.26 -8.44 -6.70
CA GLN A 130 -5.08 -8.66 -7.90
C GLN A 130 -5.02 -7.47 -8.85
N SER A 131 -5.19 -6.24 -8.32
CA SER A 131 -5.25 -5.05 -9.15
C SER A 131 -3.89 -4.65 -9.75
N TYR A 132 -2.78 -4.94 -9.07
CA TYR A 132 -1.46 -4.52 -9.53
C TYR A 132 -0.69 -5.62 -10.28
N LEU A 133 -0.73 -6.86 -9.79
CA LEU A 133 -0.01 -7.98 -10.41
C LEU A 133 -0.90 -8.86 -11.30
N ASN A 134 -2.22 -8.64 -11.34
CA ASN A 134 -3.20 -9.48 -12.02
C ASN A 134 -3.15 -10.96 -11.57
N ILE A 135 -2.88 -11.19 -10.27
CA ILE A 135 -2.85 -12.52 -9.68
C ILE A 135 -4.14 -12.77 -8.90
N ASN A 136 -4.95 -13.70 -9.39
CA ASN A 136 -6.23 -14.07 -8.80
C ASN A 136 -6.11 -15.34 -7.95
N GLN A 137 -5.28 -15.30 -6.91
CA GLN A 137 -5.13 -16.38 -5.94
C GLN A 137 -5.47 -15.88 -4.52
N PRO A 138 -5.98 -16.76 -3.64
CA PRO A 138 -6.23 -16.43 -2.25
C PRO A 138 -4.96 -15.90 -1.57
N ILE A 139 -5.09 -14.77 -0.86
CA ILE A 139 -3.96 -14.15 -0.17
C ILE A 139 -3.25 -15.10 0.80
N SER A 140 -3.99 -16.02 1.41
CA SER A 140 -3.45 -17.05 2.31
C SER A 140 -2.46 -17.99 1.64
N LYS A 141 -2.58 -18.21 0.32
CA LYS A 141 -1.68 -19.08 -0.46
C LYS A 141 -0.43 -18.37 -0.96
N ILE A 142 -0.51 -17.06 -1.19
CA ILE A 142 0.56 -16.29 -1.82
C ILE A 142 1.31 -15.37 -0.86
N ARG A 143 0.70 -15.00 0.30
CA ARG A 143 1.39 -14.20 1.30
C ARG A 143 2.75 -14.78 1.72
N GLY A 144 3.70 -13.94 1.97
CA GLY A 144 5.03 -14.35 2.44
C GLY A 144 5.90 -15.04 1.39
N LYS A 145 5.47 -15.09 0.14
CA LYS A 145 6.26 -15.59 -0.99
C LYS A 145 6.70 -14.40 -1.86
N TRP A 146 7.98 -14.38 -2.20
CA TRP A 146 8.50 -13.37 -3.11
C TRP A 146 7.99 -13.59 -4.55
N ILE A 147 7.49 -12.52 -5.16
CA ILE A 147 7.19 -12.45 -6.59
C ILE A 147 8.19 -11.47 -7.19
N LYS A 148 8.87 -11.84 -8.27
CA LYS A 148 9.81 -10.96 -8.97
C LYS A 148 9.20 -10.56 -10.30
N LYS A 149 9.17 -9.26 -10.57
CA LYS A 149 8.68 -8.70 -11.84
C LYS A 149 9.38 -7.37 -12.09
N ASP A 150 9.86 -7.15 -13.30
CA ASP A 150 10.46 -5.88 -13.76
C ASP A 150 11.58 -5.35 -12.82
N GLY A 151 12.41 -6.25 -12.29
CA GLY A 151 13.50 -5.90 -11.38
C GLY A 151 13.08 -5.55 -9.94
N ILE A 152 11.79 -5.58 -9.64
CA ILE A 152 11.21 -5.28 -8.32
C ILE A 152 10.80 -6.59 -7.63
N LYS A 153 11.00 -6.67 -6.32
CA LYS A 153 10.56 -7.77 -5.46
C LYS A 153 9.26 -7.41 -4.74
N TYR A 154 8.22 -8.21 -4.97
CA TYR A 154 6.89 -8.01 -4.37
C TYR A 154 6.67 -8.98 -3.23
N MET A 155 6.16 -8.48 -2.10
CA MET A 155 5.79 -9.27 -0.93
C MET A 155 4.30 -9.09 -0.62
N PRO A 156 3.44 -10.04 -1.01
CA PRO A 156 2.06 -10.06 -0.55
C PRO A 156 1.98 -10.34 0.95
N ILE A 157 1.15 -9.57 1.66
CA ILE A 157 0.84 -9.77 3.08
C ILE A 157 -0.67 -9.71 3.33
N PHE A 158 -1.14 -10.16 4.49
CA PHE A 158 -2.52 -9.91 4.89
C PHE A 158 -2.79 -8.41 5.00
N HIS A 159 -4.01 -7.98 4.64
CA HIS A 159 -4.42 -6.60 4.87
C HIS A 159 -4.51 -6.32 6.37
N PRO A 160 -4.04 -5.16 6.86
CA PRO A 160 -4.05 -4.84 8.30
C PRO A 160 -5.43 -4.93 8.95
N SER A 161 -6.51 -4.62 8.23
CA SER A 161 -7.87 -4.78 8.74
C SER A 161 -8.23 -6.24 9.06
N TYR A 162 -7.63 -7.21 8.35
CA TYR A 162 -7.79 -8.63 8.65
C TYR A 162 -7.08 -9.00 9.97
N LEU A 163 -5.92 -8.39 10.25
CA LEU A 163 -5.20 -8.57 11.51
C LEU A 163 -5.98 -8.01 12.71
N LEU A 164 -6.72 -6.90 12.52
CA LEU A 164 -7.58 -6.34 13.55
C LEU A 164 -8.73 -7.28 13.93
N ARG A 165 -9.30 -8.00 12.94
CA ARG A 165 -10.36 -9.00 13.18
C ARG A 165 -9.83 -10.33 13.71
N ASN A 166 -8.51 -10.56 13.64
CA ASN A 166 -7.82 -11.76 14.09
C ASN A 166 -6.70 -11.37 15.06
N PRO A 167 -7.04 -11.00 16.31
CA PRO A 167 -6.11 -10.32 17.21
C PRO A 167 -5.04 -11.22 17.84
N SER A 168 -5.15 -12.56 17.72
CA SER A 168 -4.18 -13.50 18.30
C SER A 168 -2.78 -13.35 17.69
N ASP A 169 -1.77 -13.32 18.55
CA ASP A 169 -0.35 -13.32 18.19
C ASP A 169 0.29 -14.72 18.23
N GLU A 170 -0.50 -15.77 18.51
CA GLU A 170 -0.05 -17.15 18.58
C GLU A 170 0.59 -17.59 17.24
N ARG A 171 1.51 -18.55 17.34
CA ARG A 171 2.17 -19.16 16.18
C ARG A 171 1.15 -19.70 15.18
N GLY A 172 1.34 -19.34 13.89
CA GLY A 172 0.45 -19.73 12.80
C GLY A 172 -0.79 -18.81 12.61
N LYS A 173 -1.10 -17.91 13.54
CA LYS A 173 -2.18 -16.94 13.40
C LYS A 173 -1.78 -15.74 12.51
N PRO A 174 -2.74 -14.98 11.96
CA PRO A 174 -2.48 -13.96 10.95
C PRO A 174 -1.42 -12.91 11.34
N LYS A 175 -1.41 -12.42 12.58
CA LYS A 175 -0.40 -11.45 13.02
C LYS A 175 0.99 -12.06 13.07
N TRP A 176 1.13 -13.28 13.66
CA TRP A 176 2.39 -13.99 13.67
C TRP A 176 2.92 -14.23 12.25
N LEU A 177 2.05 -14.71 11.35
CA LEU A 177 2.38 -14.95 9.94
C LEU A 177 2.86 -13.68 9.25
N THR A 178 2.14 -12.55 9.42
CA THR A 178 2.54 -11.26 8.86
C THR A 178 3.90 -10.81 9.38
N ARG A 179 4.18 -11.01 10.68
CA ARG A 179 5.51 -10.72 11.25
C ARG A 179 6.61 -11.56 10.58
N GLN A 180 6.34 -12.85 10.27
CA GLN A 180 7.32 -13.65 9.52
C GLN A 180 7.54 -13.13 8.10
N ASP A 181 6.49 -12.64 7.42
CA ASP A 181 6.62 -12.04 6.09
C ASP A 181 7.48 -10.78 6.14
N LEU A 182 7.21 -9.92 7.12
CA LEU A 182 7.95 -8.66 7.29
C LEU A 182 9.40 -8.88 7.73
N LYS A 183 9.72 -9.95 8.48
CA LYS A 183 11.12 -10.35 8.74
C LYS A 183 11.86 -10.64 7.43
N LYS A 184 11.21 -11.28 6.45
CA LYS A 184 11.81 -11.50 5.12
C LYS A 184 12.05 -10.17 4.40
N VAL A 185 11.09 -9.22 4.48
CA VAL A 185 11.26 -7.86 3.92
C VAL A 185 12.44 -7.16 4.57
N LYS A 186 12.57 -7.19 5.91
CA LYS A 186 13.71 -6.59 6.63
C LYS A 186 15.05 -7.21 6.24
N LYS A 187 15.09 -8.54 6.08
CA LYS A 187 16.30 -9.24 5.61
C LYS A 187 16.68 -8.78 4.19
N GLU A 188 15.71 -8.72 3.29
CA GLU A 188 15.92 -8.30 1.90
C GLU A 188 16.37 -6.84 1.80
N LEU A 189 15.81 -5.95 2.63
CA LEU A 189 16.18 -4.53 2.65
C LEU A 189 17.68 -4.30 2.92
N LYS A 190 18.33 -5.19 3.68
CA LYS A 190 19.76 -5.12 3.98
C LYS A 190 20.64 -5.49 2.78
N SER A 191 20.09 -6.16 1.77
CA SER A 191 20.82 -6.67 0.60
C SER A 191 20.62 -5.81 -0.68
N VAL A 192 19.84 -4.72 -0.60
CA VAL A 192 19.50 -3.87 -1.76
C VAL A 192 19.84 -2.40 -1.56
#